data_8a9ac381c99e0045d61ec9db7fc175b2
#
_entry.id   8a9ac381c99e0045d61ec9db7fc175b2
#
_cell.length_a   1.000
_cell.length_b   1.000
_cell.length_c   1.000
_cell.angle_alpha   90.00
_cell.angle_beta   90.00
_cell.angle_gamma   90.00
#
_symmetry.space_group_name_H-M   'P 1'
#
loop_
_entity.id
_entity.type
_entity.pdbx_description
1 polymer ?
#
loop_
_entity_poly.entity_id
_entity_poly.type
_entity_poly.pdbx_seq_one_letter_code
_entity_poly.pdbx_strand_id
1 'polypeptide(L)'
;MMKITNLGTAARASFYVACELYKEMLVQPSAKLGLATGGTMEQVYSELVNLLVKNDLDVSNIETFNLDEYIGLSAEHKESYHYYMQHHLFSQYPHFDQSKLHIPDGKATDLDQEVIDYEQRIQQQGPIDICLLYTS
;
A
#
# COMPACT_ATOMS: atom_id res chain seq x y z
N MET A 1 -20.58 -1.29 -12.18
CA MET A 1 -20.15 -2.08 -13.36
C MET A 1 -18.64 -2.28 -13.30
N MET A 2 -18.19 -3.52 -13.38
CA MET A 2 -16.76 -3.83 -13.43
C MET A 2 -16.19 -3.45 -14.82
N LYS A 3 -15.07 -2.72 -14.84
CA LYS A 3 -14.33 -2.41 -16.07
C LYS A 3 -13.15 -3.36 -16.22
N ILE A 4 -13.05 -4.04 -17.34
CA ILE A 4 -11.91 -4.91 -17.66
C ILE A 4 -11.05 -4.22 -18.71
N THR A 5 -9.76 -4.10 -18.43
CA THR A 5 -8.79 -3.51 -19.35
C THR A 5 -7.64 -4.49 -19.56
N ASN A 6 -7.48 -4.96 -20.79
CA ASN A 6 -6.35 -5.81 -21.18
C ASN A 6 -5.23 -4.93 -21.75
N LEU A 7 -4.10 -4.88 -21.06
CA LEU A 7 -2.94 -4.07 -21.45
C LEU A 7 -1.84 -4.88 -22.15
N GLY A 8 -2.09 -6.17 -22.38
CA GLY A 8 -1.26 -7.07 -23.18
C GLY A 8 -0.05 -7.66 -22.44
N THR A 9 0.59 -6.92 -21.53
CA THR A 9 1.75 -7.40 -20.76
C THR A 9 1.67 -7.01 -19.29
N ALA A 10 2.33 -7.80 -18.42
CA ALA A 10 2.43 -7.48 -17.00
C ALA A 10 3.10 -6.13 -16.74
N ALA A 11 4.14 -5.80 -17.52
CA ALA A 11 4.84 -4.51 -17.41
C ALA A 11 3.92 -3.31 -17.68
N ARG A 12 3.10 -3.39 -18.73
CA ARG A 12 2.11 -2.33 -19.04
C ARG A 12 1.01 -2.24 -17.99
N ALA A 13 0.56 -3.38 -17.48
CA ALA A 13 -0.43 -3.42 -16.41
C ALA A 13 0.11 -2.80 -15.13
N SER A 14 1.34 -3.15 -14.73
CA SER A 14 2.00 -2.58 -13.55
C SER A 14 2.19 -1.06 -13.67
N PHE A 15 2.64 -0.58 -14.81
CA PHE A 15 2.78 0.85 -15.07
C PHE A 15 1.43 1.58 -15.03
N TYR A 16 0.39 1.00 -15.62
CA TYR A 16 -0.94 1.58 -15.59
C TYR A 16 -1.47 1.71 -14.15
N VAL A 17 -1.33 0.65 -13.33
CA VAL A 17 -1.75 0.66 -11.93
C VAL A 17 -0.95 1.69 -11.13
N ALA A 18 0.36 1.76 -11.34
CA ALA A 18 1.20 2.79 -10.71
C ALA A 18 0.75 4.22 -11.07
N CYS A 19 0.39 4.45 -12.33
CA CYS A 19 -0.16 5.73 -12.77
C CYS A 19 -1.49 6.08 -12.09
N GLU A 20 -2.38 5.11 -11.90
CA GLU A 20 -3.67 5.34 -11.22
C GLU A 20 -3.44 5.67 -9.73
N LEU A 21 -2.55 4.97 -9.04
CA LEU A 21 -2.16 5.32 -7.67
C LEU A 21 -1.53 6.72 -7.59
N TYR A 22 -0.58 7.01 -8.47
CA TYR A 22 0.07 8.32 -8.54
C TYR A 22 -0.93 9.45 -8.80
N LYS A 23 -1.84 9.25 -9.73
CA LYS A 23 -2.90 10.21 -10.06
C LYS A 23 -3.80 10.50 -8.86
N GLU A 24 -4.16 9.46 -8.10
CA GLU A 24 -4.96 9.64 -6.89
C GLU A 24 -4.22 10.49 -5.86
N MET A 25 -2.95 10.20 -5.59
CA MET A 25 -2.11 10.99 -4.70
C MET A 25 -1.94 12.44 -5.16
N LEU A 26 -1.85 12.66 -6.48
CA LEU A 26 -1.69 14.00 -7.06
C LEU A 26 -2.96 14.84 -6.91
N VAL A 27 -4.12 14.23 -7.16
CA VAL A 27 -5.43 14.90 -7.10
C VAL A 27 -5.88 15.10 -5.65
N GLN A 28 -5.56 14.15 -4.78
CA GLN A 28 -5.94 14.16 -3.37
C GLN A 28 -4.70 13.95 -2.48
N PRO A 29 -4.03 15.03 -2.07
CA PRO A 29 -2.80 14.94 -1.26
C PRO A 29 -2.94 14.23 0.09
N SER A 30 -4.15 14.05 0.59
CA SER A 30 -4.48 13.29 1.80
C SER A 30 -5.21 11.97 1.50
N ALA A 31 -5.01 11.42 0.31
CA ALA A 31 -5.65 10.17 -0.11
C ALA A 31 -5.31 9.01 0.83
N LYS A 32 -6.27 8.11 0.98
CA LYS A 32 -6.15 6.88 1.76
C LYS A 32 -6.12 5.69 0.82
N LEU A 33 -5.02 4.97 0.85
CA LEU A 33 -4.72 3.91 -0.08
C LEU A 33 -4.80 2.55 0.61
N GLY A 34 -5.58 1.64 0.07
CA GLY A 34 -5.49 0.22 0.40
C GLY A 34 -4.40 -0.43 -0.46
N LEU A 35 -3.41 -1.05 0.15
CA LEU A 35 -2.25 -1.61 -0.53
C LEU A 35 -2.13 -3.12 -0.34
N ALA A 36 -1.68 -3.79 -1.38
CA ALA A 36 -1.44 -5.23 -1.40
C ALA A 36 0.06 -5.54 -1.47
N THR A 37 0.43 -6.76 -1.12
CA THR A 37 1.79 -7.30 -1.22
C THR A 37 1.85 -8.40 -2.28
N GLY A 38 3.03 -8.96 -2.48
CA GLY A 38 3.26 -10.08 -3.40
C GLY A 38 4.11 -9.72 -4.62
N GLY A 39 4.64 -10.73 -5.30
CA GLY A 39 5.56 -10.55 -6.42
C GLY A 39 5.01 -9.71 -7.58
N THR A 40 3.70 -9.78 -7.82
CA THR A 40 3.04 -8.94 -8.83
C THR A 40 3.11 -7.45 -8.49
N MET A 41 3.10 -7.10 -7.20
CA MET A 41 3.11 -5.70 -6.76
C MET A 41 4.51 -5.07 -6.79
N GLU A 42 5.58 -5.84 -6.80
CA GLU A 42 6.95 -5.32 -6.80
C GLU A 42 7.19 -4.37 -7.98
N GLN A 43 6.74 -4.75 -9.17
CA GLN A 43 6.87 -3.90 -10.35
C GLN A 43 5.96 -2.67 -10.27
N VAL A 44 4.75 -2.81 -9.72
CA VAL A 44 3.84 -1.66 -9.49
C VAL A 44 4.51 -0.63 -8.58
N TYR A 45 5.08 -1.06 -7.45
CA TYR A 45 5.74 -0.14 -6.51
C TYR A 45 7.01 0.46 -7.09
N SER A 46 7.79 -0.30 -7.85
CA SER A 46 8.96 0.22 -8.55
C SER A 46 8.58 1.36 -9.52
N GLU A 47 7.54 1.16 -10.33
CA GLU A 47 7.04 2.20 -11.24
C GLU A 47 6.46 3.40 -10.49
N LEU A 48 5.75 3.16 -9.38
CA LEU A 48 5.22 4.22 -8.54
C LEU A 48 6.34 5.07 -7.93
N VAL A 49 7.39 4.45 -7.40
CA VAL A 49 8.57 5.14 -6.86
C VAL A 49 9.22 6.02 -7.93
N ASN A 50 9.37 5.50 -9.15
CA ASN A 50 9.91 6.27 -10.28
C ASN A 50 9.07 7.53 -10.57
N LEU A 51 7.75 7.42 -10.54
CA LEU A 51 6.85 8.57 -10.72
C LEU A 51 6.99 9.58 -9.58
N LEU A 52 7.05 9.11 -8.34
CA LEU A 52 7.18 9.95 -7.15
C LEU A 52 8.50 10.73 -7.18
N VAL A 53 9.61 10.04 -7.42
CA VAL A 53 10.95 10.65 -7.49
C VAL A 53 11.04 11.65 -8.63
N LYS A 54 10.55 11.29 -9.82
CA LYS A 54 10.63 12.15 -11.01
C LYS A 54 9.88 13.47 -10.84
N ASN A 55 8.77 13.45 -10.09
CA ASN A 55 7.89 14.60 -9.94
C ASN A 55 7.98 15.27 -8.57
N ASP A 56 8.83 14.76 -7.68
CA ASP A 56 9.02 15.28 -6.30
C ASP A 56 7.68 15.50 -5.56
N LEU A 57 6.79 14.49 -5.63
CA LEU A 57 5.45 14.60 -5.08
C LEU A 57 5.50 14.57 -3.54
N ASP A 58 4.86 15.55 -2.90
CA ASP A 58 4.65 15.52 -1.45
C ASP A 58 3.63 14.42 -1.08
N VAL A 59 4.10 13.42 -0.33
CA VAL A 59 3.28 12.29 0.15
C VAL A 59 3.13 12.28 1.67
N SER A 60 3.54 13.34 2.35
CA SER A 60 3.54 13.43 3.82
C SER A 60 2.15 13.30 4.47
N ASN A 61 1.09 13.55 3.70
CA ASN A 61 -0.30 13.42 4.15
C ASN A 61 -1.02 12.19 3.59
N ILE A 62 -0.35 11.40 2.75
CA ILE A 62 -0.91 10.13 2.27
C ILE A 62 -0.97 9.13 3.42
N GLU A 63 -2.09 8.43 3.54
CA GLU A 63 -2.30 7.38 4.53
C GLU A 63 -2.50 6.04 3.83
N THR A 64 -1.85 4.99 4.33
CA THR A 64 -1.91 3.67 3.70
C THR A 64 -2.38 2.60 4.67
N PHE A 65 -3.13 1.64 4.15
CA PHE A 65 -3.65 0.48 4.86
C PHE A 65 -3.33 -0.78 4.08
N ASN A 66 -2.44 -1.62 4.61
CA ASN A 66 -2.26 -2.96 4.06
C ASN A 66 -3.40 -3.88 4.52
N LEU A 67 -3.74 -4.85 3.68
CA LEU A 67 -4.96 -5.65 3.85
C LEU A 67 -4.75 -6.83 4.79
N ASP A 68 -3.53 -7.30 4.96
CA ASP A 68 -3.19 -8.47 5.76
C ASP A 68 -1.74 -8.45 6.26
N GLU A 69 -1.43 -9.33 7.20
CA GLU A 69 -0.09 -9.63 7.68
C GLU A 69 -0.02 -11.09 8.15
N TYR A 70 1.16 -11.68 8.12
CA TYR A 70 1.41 -13.01 8.66
C TYR A 70 1.41 -13.02 10.18
N ILE A 71 0.67 -13.98 10.76
CA ILE A 71 0.66 -14.23 12.21
C ILE A 71 2.02 -14.80 12.64
N GLY A 72 2.57 -14.26 13.73
CA GLY A 72 3.79 -14.76 14.36
C GLY A 72 5.09 -14.13 13.86
N LEU A 73 5.04 -13.28 12.83
CA LEU A 73 6.22 -12.57 12.34
C LEU A 73 6.32 -11.16 12.95
N SER A 74 7.52 -10.78 13.36
CA SER A 74 7.77 -9.37 13.74
C SER A 74 7.87 -8.48 12.51
N ALA A 75 7.69 -7.18 12.70
CA ALA A 75 7.79 -6.19 11.61
C ALA A 75 9.16 -6.22 10.90
N GLU A 76 10.22 -6.58 11.60
CA GLU A 76 11.60 -6.66 11.09
C GLU A 76 11.89 -7.98 10.37
N HIS A 77 11.02 -8.97 10.48
CA HIS A 77 11.21 -10.26 9.84
C HIS A 77 11.13 -10.09 8.32
N LYS A 78 12.10 -10.65 7.59
CA LYS A 78 12.22 -10.49 6.13
C LYS A 78 11.00 -10.97 5.33
N GLU A 79 10.24 -11.89 5.88
CA GLU A 79 9.03 -12.43 5.27
C GLU A 79 7.75 -11.69 5.72
N SER A 80 7.86 -10.71 6.64
CA SER A 80 6.70 -9.91 7.04
C SER A 80 6.30 -8.93 5.95
N TYR A 81 5.02 -8.57 5.89
CA TYR A 81 4.55 -7.54 4.97
C TYR A 81 4.96 -6.13 5.40
N HIS A 82 5.23 -5.91 6.69
CA HIS A 82 5.91 -4.70 7.15
C HIS A 82 7.26 -4.53 6.46
N TYR A 83 8.11 -5.57 6.50
CA TYR A 83 9.41 -5.54 5.84
C TYR A 83 9.27 -5.36 4.32
N TYR A 84 8.34 -6.10 3.69
CA TYR A 84 8.06 -6.00 2.26
C TYR A 84 7.73 -4.56 1.86
N MET A 85 6.80 -3.90 2.56
CA MET A 85 6.36 -2.54 2.22
C MET A 85 7.46 -1.51 2.43
N GLN A 86 8.26 -1.64 3.50
CA GLN A 86 9.43 -0.79 3.71
C GLN A 86 10.44 -0.97 2.58
N HIS A 87 10.72 -2.22 2.20
CA HIS A 87 11.72 -2.52 1.19
C HIS A 87 11.32 -2.08 -0.22
N HIS A 88 10.07 -2.29 -0.63
CA HIS A 88 9.62 -2.06 -2.00
C HIS A 88 9.03 -0.67 -2.24
N LEU A 89 8.58 0.04 -1.21
CA LEU A 89 7.93 1.34 -1.37
C LEU A 89 8.48 2.41 -0.41
N PHE A 90 8.26 2.26 0.88
CA PHE A 90 8.41 3.40 1.81
C PHE A 90 9.86 3.87 1.98
N SER A 91 10.83 2.95 2.05
CA SER A 91 12.25 3.32 2.11
C SER A 91 12.81 3.79 0.77
N GLN A 92 12.17 3.44 -0.34
CA GLN A 92 12.59 3.88 -1.67
C GLN A 92 12.20 5.35 -1.94
N TYR A 93 11.18 5.84 -1.24
CA TYR A 93 10.77 7.25 -1.28
C TYR A 93 10.43 7.72 0.14
N PRO A 94 11.45 8.14 0.95
CA PRO A 94 11.31 8.34 2.40
C PRO A 94 10.63 9.66 2.79
N HIS A 95 9.66 10.11 2.01
CA HIS A 95 8.82 11.29 2.29
C HIS A 95 7.44 10.93 2.87
N PHE A 96 7.14 9.62 2.97
CA PHE A 96 5.95 9.16 3.67
C PHE A 96 6.08 9.37 5.18
N ASP A 97 5.00 9.80 5.82
CA ASP A 97 4.92 9.87 7.27
C ASP A 97 4.66 8.47 7.85
N GLN A 98 5.66 7.91 8.55
CA GLN A 98 5.59 6.55 9.10
C GLN A 98 4.39 6.34 10.03
N SER A 99 3.90 7.39 10.69
CA SER A 99 2.72 7.32 11.57
C SER A 99 1.40 7.11 10.82
N LYS A 100 1.41 7.30 9.50
CA LYS A 100 0.25 7.14 8.60
C LYS A 100 0.30 5.85 7.77
N LEU A 101 1.28 4.99 8.03
CA LEU A 101 1.44 3.72 7.34
C LEU A 101 0.95 2.59 8.24
N HIS A 102 -0.20 2.01 7.90
CA HIS A 102 -0.87 1.01 8.72
C HIS A 102 -0.75 -0.37 8.11
N ILE A 103 -0.29 -1.32 8.91
CA ILE A 103 -0.22 -2.75 8.60
C ILE A 103 -0.63 -3.49 9.85
N PRO A 104 -1.45 -4.56 9.78
CA PRO A 104 -1.85 -5.31 10.98
C PRO A 104 -0.65 -5.86 11.76
N ASP A 105 -0.78 -5.94 13.08
CA ASP A 105 0.27 -6.50 13.94
C ASP A 105 0.15 -8.03 14.05
N GLY A 106 0.98 -8.76 13.27
CA GLY A 106 1.03 -10.22 13.31
C GLY A 106 1.55 -10.81 14.63
N LYS A 107 2.07 -9.97 15.55
CA LYS A 107 2.57 -10.35 16.88
C LYS A 107 1.64 -9.91 18.02
N ALA A 108 0.47 -9.38 17.71
CA ALA A 108 -0.50 -8.99 18.71
C ALA A 108 -0.82 -10.17 19.63
N THR A 109 -0.91 -9.90 20.94
CA THR A 109 -1.24 -10.94 21.94
C THR A 109 -2.68 -11.42 21.84
N ASP A 110 -3.57 -10.57 21.37
CA ASP A 110 -4.98 -10.87 21.10
C ASP A 110 -5.26 -10.52 19.64
N LEU A 111 -5.27 -11.54 18.78
CA LEU A 111 -5.47 -11.37 17.34
C LEU A 111 -6.91 -10.96 16.98
N ASP A 112 -7.89 -11.42 17.75
CA ASP A 112 -9.28 -11.05 17.53
C ASP A 112 -9.48 -9.56 17.84
N GLN A 113 -8.84 -9.07 18.90
CA GLN A 113 -8.86 -7.64 19.23
C GLN A 113 -8.10 -6.82 18.18
N GLU A 114 -6.95 -7.30 17.70
CA GLU A 114 -6.19 -6.60 16.63
C GLU A 114 -7.04 -6.41 15.35
N VAL A 115 -7.79 -7.42 14.94
CA VAL A 115 -8.71 -7.32 13.79
C VAL A 115 -9.76 -6.24 14.01
N ILE A 116 -10.36 -6.20 15.22
CA ILE A 116 -11.36 -5.19 15.58
C ILE A 116 -10.74 -3.77 15.57
N ASP A 117 -9.58 -3.62 16.20
CA ASP A 117 -8.88 -2.33 16.30
C ASP A 117 -8.44 -1.82 14.92
N TYR A 118 -7.98 -2.72 14.04
CA TYR A 118 -7.59 -2.37 12.69
C TYR A 118 -8.78 -1.91 11.85
N GLU A 119 -9.90 -2.62 11.92
CA GLU A 119 -11.15 -2.22 11.25
C GLU A 119 -11.64 -0.87 11.77
N GLN A 120 -11.61 -0.65 13.08
CA GLN A 120 -11.97 0.65 13.66
C GLN A 120 -11.05 1.78 13.18
N ARG A 121 -9.75 1.52 13.03
CA ARG A 121 -8.79 2.48 12.49
C ARG A 121 -9.15 2.88 11.06
N ILE A 122 -9.47 1.90 10.20
CA ILE A 122 -9.94 2.18 8.84
C ILE A 122 -11.21 3.01 8.86
N GLN A 123 -12.17 2.69 9.72
CA GLN A 123 -13.42 3.45 9.84
C GLN A 123 -13.22 4.89 10.32
N GLN A 124 -12.30 5.12 11.25
CA GLN A 124 -12.01 6.43 11.82
C GLN A 124 -11.21 7.32 10.86
N GLN A 125 -10.23 6.74 10.16
CA GLN A 125 -9.32 7.45 9.26
C GLN A 125 -9.85 7.52 7.82
N GLY A 126 -10.69 6.54 7.44
CA GLY A 126 -11.20 6.36 6.08
C GLY A 126 -12.32 7.31 5.67
N PRO A 127 -13.03 7.00 4.61
CA PRO A 127 -12.91 5.76 3.84
C PRO A 127 -11.61 5.66 3.02
N ILE A 128 -11.26 4.44 2.61
CA ILE A 128 -10.19 4.21 1.63
C ILE A 128 -10.66 4.73 0.27
N ASP A 129 -9.86 5.59 -0.36
CA ASP A 129 -10.20 6.23 -1.62
C ASP A 129 -9.95 5.32 -2.82
N ILE A 130 -8.84 4.59 -2.81
CA ILE A 130 -8.48 3.58 -3.80
C ILE A 130 -7.86 2.37 -3.12
N CYS A 131 -8.27 1.18 -3.51
CA CYS A 131 -7.75 -0.07 -2.97
C CYS A 131 -7.15 -0.93 -4.06
N LEU A 132 -5.87 -1.27 -3.90
CA LEU A 132 -5.16 -2.19 -4.76
C LEU A 132 -5.41 -3.61 -4.28
N LEU A 133 -6.02 -4.43 -5.12
CA LEU A 133 -6.27 -5.84 -4.86
C LEU A 133 -5.59 -6.70 -5.92
N TYR A 134 -5.14 -7.85 -5.50
CA TYR A 134 -4.55 -8.85 -6.37
C TYR A 134 -5.30 -10.18 -6.22
N THR A 135 -5.64 -10.77 -7.35
CA THR A 135 -6.21 -12.13 -7.41
C THR A 135 -5.27 -13.04 -8.15
N SER A 136 -4.90 -14.13 -7.54
CA SER A 136 -4.08 -15.19 -8.16
C SER A 136 -4.94 -16.13 -9.01
#